data_de4f745e0a91cf0a8ffd2587264c1d5a
#
_entry.id   de4f745e0a91cf0a8ffd2587264c1d5a
#
_cell.length_a   1.000
_cell.length_b   1.000
_cell.length_c   1.000
_cell.angle_alpha   90.00
_cell.angle_beta   90.00
_cell.angle_gamma   90.00
#
_symmetry.space_group_name_H-M   'P 1'
#
loop_
_entity.id
_entity.type
_entity.pdbx_description
1 polymer ?
#
loop_
_entity_poly.entity_id
_entity_poly.type
_entity_poly.pdbx_seq_one_letter_code
_entity_poly.pdbx_strand_id
1 'polypeptide(L)'
;MEHDRSKWNAKYRDMDGDDAPAGIVTRYAGMAKRGGRVLDLAAGQGRHALYLAGLGFTVDAVDISEVGLDRIKAGSARVRAIQADLDNYEIKARSYDLMININFLQRRLFPLIIEGLKPGGLLIFETFMEGGAPTQGRPARRDFLLRPNELLRAFLPLHILYYREQPNDPPYKASHVASLVGRKMR
;
A
#
# COMPACT_ATOMS: atom_id res chain seq x y z
N MET A 1 17.12 6.97 -0.27
CA MET A 1 17.24 7.74 -1.54
C MET A 1 17.98 6.92 -2.60
N GLU A 2 19.20 7.27 -3.07
CA GLU A 2 19.92 6.47 -4.10
C GLU A 2 20.16 5.01 -3.66
N HIS A 3 20.55 4.82 -2.41
CA HIS A 3 20.77 3.48 -1.85
C HIS A 3 19.48 2.63 -1.83
N ASP A 4 18.33 3.20 -1.47
CA ASP A 4 17.06 2.46 -1.44
C ASP A 4 16.59 2.14 -2.86
N ARG A 5 16.72 3.07 -3.80
CA ARG A 5 16.43 2.83 -5.22
C ARG A 5 17.26 1.67 -5.78
N SER A 6 18.58 1.71 -5.59
CA SER A 6 19.48 0.66 -6.05
C SER A 6 19.15 -0.71 -5.43
N LYS A 7 18.85 -0.74 -4.13
CA LYS A 7 18.43 -1.94 -3.40
C LYS A 7 17.14 -2.54 -3.96
N TRP A 8 16.10 -1.71 -4.16
CA TRP A 8 14.81 -2.20 -4.67
C TRP A 8 14.89 -2.60 -6.13
N ASN A 9 15.65 -1.86 -6.96
CA ASN A 9 15.93 -2.24 -8.34
C ASN A 9 16.59 -3.63 -8.44
N ALA A 10 17.61 -3.89 -7.63
CA ALA A 10 18.26 -5.20 -7.59
C ALA A 10 17.25 -6.28 -7.20
N LYS A 11 16.49 -6.04 -6.12
CA LYS A 11 15.49 -7.00 -5.64
C LYS A 11 14.43 -7.34 -6.70
N TYR A 12 13.91 -6.34 -7.43
CA TYR A 12 12.87 -6.56 -8.43
C TYR A 12 13.38 -7.20 -9.74
N ARG A 13 14.70 -7.13 -10.02
CA ARG A 13 15.28 -7.91 -11.14
C ARG A 13 15.29 -9.40 -10.87
N ASP A 14 15.53 -9.76 -9.61
CA ASP A 14 15.72 -11.16 -9.19
C ASP A 14 14.39 -11.84 -8.75
N MET A 15 13.32 -11.06 -8.61
CA MET A 15 12.00 -11.60 -8.21
C MET A 15 11.16 -11.94 -9.43
N ASP A 16 10.80 -13.22 -9.56
CA ASP A 16 9.60 -13.60 -10.30
C ASP A 16 8.39 -13.02 -9.52
N GLY A 17 7.62 -12.13 -10.14
CA GLY A 17 6.58 -11.40 -9.46
C GLY A 17 5.51 -12.33 -8.89
N ASP A 18 5.21 -12.19 -7.61
CA ASP A 18 3.94 -12.66 -7.05
C ASP A 18 2.85 -11.71 -7.56
N ASP A 19 2.10 -12.13 -8.56
CA ASP A 19 1.05 -11.32 -9.20
C ASP A 19 -0.26 -11.33 -8.42
N ALA A 20 -0.38 -12.14 -7.37
CA ALA A 20 -1.57 -12.20 -6.54
C ALA A 20 -1.69 -10.95 -5.63
N PRO A 21 -2.80 -10.21 -5.70
CA PRO A 21 -3.05 -9.11 -4.80
C PRO A 21 -3.27 -9.61 -3.37
N ALA A 22 -2.92 -8.79 -2.37
CA ALA A 22 -3.16 -9.11 -0.97
C ALA A 22 -4.65 -9.33 -0.69
N GLY A 23 -4.98 -10.30 0.17
CA GLY A 23 -6.36 -10.68 0.48
C GLY A 23 -7.22 -9.53 1.00
N ILE A 24 -6.64 -8.60 1.76
CA ILE A 24 -7.35 -7.40 2.22
C ILE A 24 -7.76 -6.48 1.04
N VAL A 25 -6.93 -6.38 0.00
CA VAL A 25 -7.26 -5.58 -1.19
C VAL A 25 -8.40 -6.22 -1.98
N THR A 26 -8.33 -7.54 -2.25
CA THR A 26 -9.38 -8.26 -2.96
C THR A 26 -10.71 -8.22 -2.24
N ARG A 27 -10.69 -8.29 -0.90
CA ARG A 27 -11.88 -8.31 -0.06
C ARG A 27 -12.58 -6.96 0.02
N TYR A 28 -11.83 -5.86 0.08
CA TYR A 28 -12.40 -4.56 0.42
C TYR A 28 -12.37 -3.51 -0.70
N ALA A 29 -11.60 -3.69 -1.77
CA ALA A 29 -11.51 -2.70 -2.86
C ALA A 29 -12.88 -2.38 -3.49
N GLY A 30 -13.77 -3.37 -3.58
CA GLY A 30 -15.12 -3.20 -4.12
C GLY A 30 -16.03 -2.25 -3.30
N MET A 31 -15.63 -1.88 -2.06
CA MET A 31 -16.34 -0.89 -1.25
C MET A 31 -16.02 0.56 -1.65
N ALA A 32 -15.00 0.78 -2.46
CA ALA A 32 -14.66 2.09 -3.00
C ALA A 32 -15.58 2.47 -4.18
N LYS A 33 -15.62 3.76 -4.53
CA LYS A 33 -16.40 4.25 -5.66
C LYS A 33 -15.96 3.58 -6.97
N ARG A 34 -16.86 2.91 -7.66
CA ARG A 34 -16.56 2.26 -8.96
C ARG A 34 -15.99 3.26 -9.96
N GLY A 35 -14.97 2.85 -10.70
CA GLY A 35 -14.27 3.72 -11.66
C GLY A 35 -13.53 4.90 -11.02
N GLY A 36 -13.39 4.90 -9.71
CA GLY A 36 -12.71 5.94 -8.96
C GLY A 36 -11.21 5.99 -9.21
N ARG A 37 -10.56 7.05 -8.68
CA ARG A 37 -9.11 7.20 -8.74
C ARG A 37 -8.46 6.58 -7.52
N VAL A 38 -7.43 5.79 -7.75
CA VAL A 38 -6.66 5.08 -6.71
C VAL A 38 -5.24 5.62 -6.61
N LEU A 39 -4.69 5.66 -5.40
CA LEU A 39 -3.26 5.78 -5.15
C LEU A 39 -2.74 4.48 -4.53
N ASP A 40 -1.77 3.86 -5.19
CA ASP A 40 -1.02 2.71 -4.70
C ASP A 40 0.37 3.18 -4.25
N LEU A 41 0.61 3.19 -2.93
CA LEU A 41 1.85 3.65 -2.31
C LEU A 41 2.83 2.49 -2.16
N ALA A 42 4.06 2.67 -2.65
CA ALA A 42 5.08 1.63 -2.75
C ALA A 42 4.59 0.45 -3.59
N ALA A 43 4.13 0.74 -4.81
CA ALA A 43 3.43 -0.19 -5.68
C ALA A 43 4.29 -1.38 -6.15
N GLY A 44 5.63 -1.28 -6.05
CA GLY A 44 6.56 -2.31 -6.48
C GLY A 44 6.38 -2.69 -7.94
N GLN A 45 6.16 -3.97 -8.21
CA GLN A 45 5.91 -4.51 -9.56
C GLN A 45 4.42 -4.38 -9.98
N GLY A 46 3.57 -3.74 -9.15
CA GLY A 46 2.22 -3.33 -9.54
C GLY A 46 1.12 -4.37 -9.41
N ARG A 47 1.31 -5.46 -8.66
CA ARG A 47 0.28 -6.51 -8.48
C ARG A 47 -1.09 -5.95 -8.06
N HIS A 48 -1.11 -4.98 -7.15
CA HIS A 48 -2.34 -4.35 -6.70
C HIS A 48 -2.85 -3.33 -7.72
N ALA A 49 -1.97 -2.50 -8.28
CA ALA A 49 -2.32 -1.51 -9.29
C ALA A 49 -2.97 -2.14 -10.51
N LEU A 50 -2.40 -3.23 -11.04
CA LEU A 50 -2.92 -3.97 -12.18
C LEU A 50 -4.27 -4.66 -11.87
N TYR A 51 -4.37 -5.27 -10.68
CA TYR A 51 -5.63 -5.85 -10.21
C TYR A 51 -6.75 -4.78 -10.14
N LEU A 52 -6.48 -3.64 -9.53
CA LEU A 52 -7.46 -2.54 -9.40
C LEU A 52 -7.82 -1.92 -10.75
N ALA A 53 -6.86 -1.82 -11.66
CA ALA A 53 -7.12 -1.41 -13.05
C ALA A 53 -8.06 -2.38 -13.77
N GLY A 54 -7.90 -3.69 -13.53
CA GLY A 54 -8.80 -4.74 -14.03
C GLY A 54 -10.22 -4.62 -13.49
N LEU A 55 -10.40 -4.06 -12.28
CA LEU A 55 -11.71 -3.73 -11.71
C LEU A 55 -12.29 -2.39 -12.24
N GLY A 56 -11.59 -1.72 -13.15
CA GLY A 56 -12.03 -0.49 -13.80
C GLY A 56 -11.59 0.82 -13.12
N PHE A 57 -10.76 0.75 -12.06
CA PHE A 57 -10.18 1.95 -11.45
C PHE A 57 -9.11 2.60 -12.34
N THR A 58 -8.89 3.91 -12.15
CA THR A 58 -7.70 4.61 -12.66
C THR A 58 -6.69 4.70 -11.52
N VAL A 59 -5.48 4.19 -11.71
CA VAL A 59 -4.51 4.01 -10.63
C VAL A 59 -3.26 4.85 -10.85
N ASP A 60 -2.89 5.64 -9.86
CA ASP A 60 -1.57 6.21 -9.71
C ASP A 60 -0.73 5.25 -8.86
N ALA A 61 0.25 4.59 -9.47
CA ALA A 61 1.16 3.64 -8.81
C ALA A 61 2.51 4.31 -8.57
N VAL A 62 2.86 4.53 -7.30
CA VAL A 62 4.07 5.26 -6.91
C VAL A 62 5.08 4.30 -6.29
N ASP A 63 6.30 4.30 -6.83
CA ASP A 63 7.43 3.54 -6.26
C ASP A 63 8.76 4.25 -6.56
N ILE A 64 9.79 3.97 -5.76
CA ILE A 64 11.13 4.49 -5.97
C ILE A 64 11.87 3.75 -7.10
N SER A 65 11.48 2.49 -7.35
CA SER A 65 12.13 1.59 -8.30
C SER A 65 11.57 1.74 -9.70
N GLU A 66 12.39 2.20 -10.63
CA GLU A 66 12.05 2.17 -12.06
C GLU A 66 11.86 0.75 -12.59
N VAL A 67 12.64 -0.22 -12.10
CA VAL A 67 12.54 -1.64 -12.51
C VAL A 67 11.16 -2.23 -12.14
N GLY A 68 10.67 -1.93 -10.94
CA GLY A 68 9.32 -2.33 -10.54
C GLY A 68 8.25 -1.68 -11.44
N LEU A 69 8.39 -0.37 -11.68
CA LEU A 69 7.43 0.42 -12.46
C LEU A 69 7.38 0.06 -13.95
N ASP A 70 8.49 -0.41 -14.54
CA ASP A 70 8.52 -0.80 -15.96
C ASP A 70 7.56 -1.97 -16.24
N ARG A 71 7.39 -2.87 -15.30
CA ARG A 71 6.38 -3.94 -15.40
C ARG A 71 4.96 -3.40 -15.43
N ILE A 72 4.69 -2.36 -14.67
CA ILE A 72 3.39 -1.69 -14.58
C ILE A 72 3.04 -0.99 -15.90
N LYS A 73 4.00 -0.28 -16.50
CA LYS A 73 3.81 0.47 -17.76
C LYS A 73 3.33 -0.41 -18.90
N ALA A 74 3.78 -1.65 -18.95
CA ALA A 74 3.38 -2.62 -19.98
C ALA A 74 2.00 -3.25 -19.72
N GLY A 75 1.45 -3.14 -18.51
CA GLY A 75 0.31 -3.94 -18.07
C GLY A 75 -1.06 -3.33 -18.30
N SER A 76 -1.23 -2.00 -18.23
CA SER A 76 -2.55 -1.38 -18.37
C SER A 76 -2.48 0.13 -18.62
N ALA A 77 -3.25 0.60 -19.61
CA ALA A 77 -3.43 2.03 -19.86
C ALA A 77 -4.16 2.79 -18.72
N ARG A 78 -4.79 2.07 -17.79
CA ARG A 78 -5.45 2.66 -16.61
C ARG A 78 -4.50 2.90 -15.46
N VAL A 79 -3.23 2.48 -15.55
CA VAL A 79 -2.23 2.66 -14.51
C VAL A 79 -1.19 3.67 -14.95
N ARG A 80 -1.05 4.73 -14.18
CA ARG A 80 0.03 5.69 -14.31
C ARG A 80 1.15 5.32 -13.32
N ALA A 81 2.27 4.83 -13.83
CA ALA A 81 3.48 4.58 -13.06
C ALA A 81 4.19 5.91 -12.76
N ILE A 82 4.47 6.16 -11.49
CA ILE A 82 5.10 7.40 -11.00
C ILE A 82 6.34 7.01 -10.21
N GLN A 83 7.51 7.32 -10.74
CA GLN A 83 8.75 7.14 -10.00
C GLN A 83 8.93 8.30 -9.03
N ALA A 84 8.90 8.01 -7.74
CA ALA A 84 9.11 8.99 -6.69
C ALA A 84 9.61 8.34 -5.39
N ASP A 85 10.38 9.11 -4.64
CA ASP A 85 10.76 8.80 -3.27
C ASP A 85 9.64 9.23 -2.32
N LEU A 86 9.03 8.25 -1.64
CA LEU A 86 7.92 8.48 -0.71
C LEU A 86 8.33 9.28 0.54
N ASP A 87 9.64 9.45 0.79
CA ASP A 87 10.11 10.35 1.85
C ASP A 87 9.81 11.82 1.54
N ASN A 88 9.69 12.18 0.24
CA ASN A 88 9.43 13.54 -0.22
C ASN A 88 8.16 13.67 -1.09
N TYR A 89 7.44 12.57 -1.30
CA TYR A 89 6.26 12.56 -2.16
C TYR A 89 5.09 13.28 -1.48
N GLU A 90 4.50 14.24 -2.21
CA GLU A 90 3.32 14.97 -1.75
C GLU A 90 2.04 14.37 -2.33
N ILE A 91 1.13 13.98 -1.45
CA ILE A 91 -0.18 13.44 -1.83
C ILE A 91 -1.14 14.61 -2.02
N LYS A 92 -1.69 14.74 -3.24
CA LYS A 92 -2.67 15.79 -3.53
C LYS A 92 -3.93 15.61 -2.68
N ALA A 93 -4.29 16.63 -1.91
CA ALA A 93 -5.46 16.61 -1.04
C ALA A 93 -6.76 16.33 -1.81
N ARG A 94 -7.68 15.58 -1.20
CA ARG A 94 -9.03 15.25 -1.71
C ARG A 94 -9.04 14.74 -3.16
N SER A 95 -8.08 13.89 -3.53
CA SER A 95 -7.88 13.46 -4.91
C SER A 95 -8.23 12.01 -5.18
N TYR A 96 -8.28 11.16 -4.14
CA TYR A 96 -8.39 9.73 -4.30
C TYR A 96 -9.67 9.16 -3.69
N ASP A 97 -10.33 8.28 -4.44
CA ASP A 97 -11.51 7.53 -3.99
C ASP A 97 -11.11 6.26 -3.22
N LEU A 98 -9.87 5.76 -3.48
CA LEU A 98 -9.25 4.65 -2.76
C LEU A 98 -7.76 4.94 -2.61
N MET A 99 -7.21 4.67 -1.45
CA MET A 99 -5.76 4.63 -1.25
C MET A 99 -5.37 3.28 -0.66
N ILE A 100 -4.31 2.69 -1.17
CA ILE A 100 -3.77 1.44 -0.65
C ILE A 100 -2.30 1.61 -0.27
N ASN A 101 -1.91 0.95 0.82
CA ASN A 101 -0.54 0.85 1.29
C ASN A 101 -0.32 -0.56 1.84
N ILE A 102 0.45 -1.38 1.13
CA ILE A 102 0.66 -2.79 1.48
C ILE A 102 2.15 -3.07 1.63
N ASN A 103 2.54 -3.65 2.77
CA ASN A 103 3.92 -4.02 3.10
C ASN A 103 4.93 -2.86 3.09
N PHE A 104 4.45 -1.64 3.30
CA PHE A 104 5.28 -0.44 3.36
C PHE A 104 4.92 0.38 4.60
N LEU A 105 5.91 1.02 5.24
CA LEU A 105 5.69 1.89 6.39
C LEU A 105 6.51 3.17 6.28
N GLN A 106 5.83 4.29 6.13
CA GLN A 106 6.38 5.62 6.24
C GLN A 106 5.38 6.50 7.02
N ARG A 107 5.71 6.77 8.28
CA ARG A 107 4.82 7.46 9.23
C ARG A 107 4.46 8.89 8.81
N ARG A 108 5.37 9.56 8.09
CA ARG A 108 5.12 10.88 7.50
C ARG A 108 3.88 10.91 6.60
N LEU A 109 3.57 9.79 5.96
CA LEU A 109 2.44 9.71 5.03
C LEU A 109 1.08 9.59 5.73
N PHE A 110 0.99 9.25 7.00
CA PHE A 110 -0.29 9.03 7.67
C PHE A 110 -1.24 10.25 7.56
N PRO A 111 -0.84 11.48 7.94
CA PRO A 111 -1.71 12.65 7.75
C PRO A 111 -1.99 12.93 6.28
N LEU A 112 -1.01 12.78 5.39
CA LEU A 112 -1.17 13.03 3.96
C LEU A 112 -2.15 12.05 3.31
N ILE A 113 -2.19 10.79 3.76
CA ILE A 113 -3.17 9.79 3.34
C ILE A 113 -4.58 10.24 3.72
N ILE A 114 -4.79 10.67 4.96
CA ILE A 114 -6.10 11.16 5.43
C ILE A 114 -6.55 12.36 4.61
N GLU A 115 -5.65 13.31 4.36
CA GLU A 115 -5.95 14.51 3.57
C GLU A 115 -6.20 14.18 2.10
N GLY A 116 -5.42 13.25 1.52
CA GLY A 116 -5.50 12.83 0.13
C GLY A 116 -6.80 12.14 -0.26
N LEU A 117 -7.47 11.49 0.71
CA LEU A 117 -8.77 10.89 0.49
C LEU A 117 -9.85 11.94 0.24
N LYS A 118 -10.71 11.71 -0.74
CA LYS A 118 -11.98 12.44 -0.90
C LYS A 118 -12.95 12.12 0.23
N PRO A 119 -13.95 12.98 0.51
CA PRO A 119 -15.10 12.59 1.32
C PRO A 119 -15.73 11.30 0.78
N GLY A 120 -15.92 10.29 1.66
CA GLY A 120 -16.35 8.95 1.29
C GLY A 120 -15.26 8.02 0.77
N GLY A 121 -14.03 8.53 0.57
CA GLY A 121 -12.89 7.75 0.12
C GLY A 121 -12.46 6.68 1.11
N LEU A 122 -11.92 5.58 0.60
CA LEU A 122 -11.52 4.39 1.35
C LEU A 122 -10.00 4.29 1.47
N LEU A 123 -9.50 3.93 2.64
CA LEU A 123 -8.13 3.49 2.88
C LEU A 123 -8.12 1.98 3.09
N ILE A 124 -7.18 1.29 2.45
CA ILE A 124 -6.78 -0.08 2.76
C ILE A 124 -5.30 -0.06 3.11
N PHE A 125 -4.97 -0.38 4.35
CA PHE A 125 -3.60 -0.36 4.85
C PHE A 125 -3.27 -1.68 5.52
N GLU A 126 -2.15 -2.30 5.12
CA GLU A 126 -1.62 -3.50 5.79
C GLU A 126 -0.10 -3.45 5.75
N THR A 127 0.55 -3.62 6.90
CA THR A 127 2.01 -3.73 6.98
C THR A 127 2.45 -4.48 8.22
N PHE A 128 3.74 -4.78 8.25
CA PHE A 128 4.37 -5.53 9.34
C PHE A 128 4.37 -4.74 10.66
N MET A 129 4.22 -5.47 11.76
CA MET A 129 4.29 -4.94 13.12
C MET A 129 5.32 -5.67 13.97
N GLU A 130 5.64 -5.11 15.12
CA GLU A 130 6.49 -5.74 16.14
C GLU A 130 5.83 -7.03 16.63
N GLY A 131 6.66 -8.01 17.04
CA GLY A 131 6.20 -9.34 17.45
C GLY A 131 6.40 -10.38 16.35
N GLY A 132 6.15 -11.66 16.68
CA GLY A 132 6.35 -12.78 15.78
C GLY A 132 7.81 -13.10 15.44
N ALA A 133 8.02 -14.26 14.83
CA ALA A 133 9.33 -14.68 14.36
C ALA A 133 9.80 -13.88 13.14
N PRO A 134 11.10 -13.67 12.92
CA PRO A 134 11.62 -13.16 11.67
C PRO A 134 11.18 -14.07 10.51
N THR A 135 10.60 -13.47 9.47
CA THR A 135 10.17 -14.19 8.27
C THR A 135 10.69 -13.52 7.02
N GLN A 136 10.76 -14.27 5.94
CA GLN A 136 11.18 -13.74 4.66
C GLN A 136 10.27 -12.56 4.25
N GLY A 137 10.87 -11.44 3.87
CA GLY A 137 10.16 -10.22 3.47
C GLY A 137 9.82 -9.26 4.61
N ARG A 138 9.86 -9.71 5.88
CA ARG A 138 9.68 -8.83 7.04
C ARG A 138 10.91 -7.94 7.23
N PRO A 139 10.73 -6.61 7.44
CA PRO A 139 11.86 -5.74 7.78
C PRO A 139 12.56 -6.17 9.07
N ALA A 140 13.90 -6.17 9.06
CA ALA A 140 14.69 -6.44 10.26
C ALA A 140 14.73 -5.22 11.22
N ARG A 141 14.67 -4.00 10.67
CA ARG A 141 14.73 -2.76 11.46
C ARG A 141 13.37 -2.43 12.04
N ARG A 142 13.34 -2.11 13.33
CA ARG A 142 12.12 -1.72 14.06
C ARG A 142 11.44 -0.48 13.50
N ASP A 143 12.18 0.45 12.90
CA ASP A 143 11.63 1.66 12.28
C ASP A 143 10.59 1.36 11.19
N PHE A 144 10.70 0.18 10.57
CA PHE A 144 9.78 -0.30 9.53
C PHE A 144 8.70 -1.27 10.07
N LEU A 145 8.55 -1.34 11.39
CA LEU A 145 7.52 -2.14 12.05
C LEU A 145 6.59 -1.25 12.85
N LEU A 146 5.29 -1.50 12.76
CA LEU A 146 4.29 -0.84 13.59
C LEU A 146 4.37 -1.34 15.04
N ARG A 147 4.13 -0.45 15.99
CA ARG A 147 3.87 -0.81 17.38
C ARG A 147 2.41 -1.26 17.57
N PRO A 148 2.08 -1.98 18.64
CA PRO A 148 0.70 -2.33 18.94
C PRO A 148 -0.24 -1.12 18.95
N ASN A 149 -1.37 -1.25 18.25
CA ASN A 149 -2.39 -0.20 18.06
C ASN A 149 -1.89 1.08 17.38
N GLU A 150 -0.68 1.13 16.84
CA GLU A 150 -0.17 2.33 16.18
C GLU A 150 -0.97 2.68 14.93
N LEU A 151 -1.26 1.69 14.09
CA LEU A 151 -2.03 1.92 12.87
C LEU A 151 -3.46 2.39 13.19
N LEU A 152 -4.10 1.79 14.19
CA LEU A 152 -5.42 2.21 14.64
C LEU A 152 -5.43 3.67 15.09
N ARG A 153 -4.48 4.04 15.97
CA ARG A 153 -4.40 5.41 16.50
C ARG A 153 -4.13 6.44 15.40
N ALA A 154 -3.26 6.11 14.43
CA ALA A 154 -2.93 7.00 13.33
C ALA A 154 -4.14 7.36 12.45
N PHE A 155 -5.08 6.43 12.29
CA PHE A 155 -6.23 6.59 11.39
C PHE A 155 -7.58 6.71 12.10
N LEU A 156 -7.61 7.00 13.41
CA LEU A 156 -8.85 7.33 14.14
C LEU A 156 -9.70 8.46 13.52
N PRO A 157 -9.14 9.45 12.78
CA PRO A 157 -9.96 10.42 12.05
C PRO A 157 -10.83 9.81 10.94
N LEU A 158 -10.60 8.55 10.55
CA LEU A 158 -11.44 7.80 9.62
C LEU A 158 -12.48 6.99 10.39
N HIS A 159 -13.62 6.70 9.75
CA HIS A 159 -14.53 5.68 10.23
C HIS A 159 -13.91 4.30 9.97
N ILE A 160 -13.46 3.62 11.02
CA ILE A 160 -12.81 2.32 10.94
C ILE A 160 -13.86 1.25 10.64
N LEU A 161 -13.71 0.60 9.49
CA LEU A 161 -14.59 -0.47 9.01
C LEU A 161 -14.03 -1.86 9.33
N TYR A 162 -12.70 -1.95 9.42
CA TYR A 162 -11.99 -3.18 9.76
C TYR A 162 -10.66 -2.83 10.41
N TYR A 163 -10.33 -3.56 11.44
CA TYR A 163 -9.00 -3.51 12.07
C TYR A 163 -8.63 -4.86 12.64
N ARG A 164 -7.35 -5.23 12.47
CA ARG A 164 -6.81 -6.48 12.97
C ARG A 164 -5.31 -6.36 13.18
N GLU A 165 -4.82 -6.90 14.31
CA GLU A 165 -3.40 -7.15 14.57
C GLU A 165 -3.24 -8.62 14.89
N GLN A 166 -2.60 -9.40 14.02
CA GLN A 166 -2.43 -10.83 14.24
C GLN A 166 -1.40 -11.42 13.27
N PRO A 167 -0.99 -12.69 13.52
CA PRO A 167 -0.23 -13.44 12.54
C PRO A 167 -0.92 -13.41 11.18
N ASN A 168 -0.15 -13.18 10.12
CA ASN A 168 -0.67 -13.13 8.76
C ASN A 168 -1.15 -14.52 8.32
N ASP A 169 -2.25 -14.56 7.54
CA ASP A 169 -2.68 -15.79 6.89
C ASP A 169 -1.67 -16.20 5.79
N PRO A 170 -1.58 -17.51 5.43
CA PRO A 170 -0.69 -17.95 4.35
C PRO A 170 -0.84 -17.05 3.09
N PRO A 171 0.27 -16.73 2.36
CA PRO A 171 1.55 -17.42 2.38
C PRO A 171 2.60 -16.87 3.37
N TYR A 172 2.36 -15.76 4.05
CA TYR A 172 3.35 -15.12 4.96
C TYR A 172 3.29 -15.72 6.36
N LYS A 173 3.43 -17.03 6.48
CA LYS A 173 3.42 -17.74 7.76
C LYS A 173 4.33 -17.07 8.79
N ALA A 174 3.78 -16.81 9.98
CA ALA A 174 4.45 -16.29 11.16
C ALA A 174 4.86 -14.79 11.18
N SER A 175 4.55 -13.99 10.16
CA SER A 175 4.68 -12.53 10.28
C SER A 175 3.48 -11.93 11.00
N HIS A 176 3.73 -11.02 11.95
CA HIS A 176 2.67 -10.20 12.52
C HIS A 176 2.42 -8.99 11.63
N VAL A 177 1.17 -8.76 11.28
CA VAL A 177 0.73 -7.61 10.49
C VAL A 177 -0.40 -6.89 11.19
N ALA A 178 -0.46 -5.58 11.00
CA ALA A 178 -1.63 -4.78 11.29
C ALA A 178 -2.34 -4.43 9.98
N SER A 179 -3.64 -4.68 9.95
CA SER A 179 -4.51 -4.47 8.80
C SER A 179 -5.64 -3.50 9.18
N LEU A 180 -5.89 -2.50 8.35
CA LEU A 180 -6.93 -1.50 8.58
C LEU A 180 -7.67 -1.16 7.28
N VAL A 181 -8.98 -1.07 7.38
CA VAL A 181 -9.84 -0.44 6.36
C VAL A 181 -10.59 0.70 7.03
N GLY A 182 -10.44 1.90 6.49
CA GLY A 182 -11.06 3.11 7.02
C GLY A 182 -11.70 3.95 5.92
N ARG A 183 -12.79 4.64 6.25
CA ARG A 183 -13.51 5.53 5.34
C ARG A 183 -13.44 6.97 5.83
N LYS A 184 -13.06 7.90 4.96
CA LYS A 184 -13.14 9.32 5.28
C LYS A 184 -14.60 9.76 5.30
N MET A 185 -15.05 10.24 6.45
CA MET A 185 -16.40 10.79 6.57
C MET A 185 -16.50 12.15 5.85
N ARG A 186 -17.72 12.61 5.62
CA ARG A 186 -18.00 13.89 4.95
C ARG A 186 -17.61 15.07 5.82
#